data_b6d16eb3c382e4d04bb9eb4e65ac0f58
#
_entry.id   b6d16eb3c382e4d04bb9eb4e65ac0f58
#
_cell.length_a   1.000
_cell.length_b   1.000
_cell.length_c   1.000
_cell.angle_alpha   90.00
_cell.angle_beta   90.00
_cell.angle_gamma   90.00
#
_symmetry.space_group_name_H-M   'P 1'
#
loop_
_entity.id
_entity.type
_entity.pdbx_description
1 polymer ?
#
loop_
_entity_poly.entity_id
_entity_poly.type
_entity_poly.pdbx_seq_one_letter_code
_entity_poly.pdbx_strand_id
1 'polypeptide(L)'
;LGEGFTLGPVAIINMASLPDTALIQPGSMYEAKYRIKLSANEDAAAVAKTLEAQFPSAGWDITDRSNGAPGTRRFIERMGQFLTLVGLAALVIAGIGVGNGVSSYLASKRASIATLKVTGADSGTIFRIYMLQILAVAAGAVIAGLAVGSVMPSVIGWVAGDILPVAPGFNLHPMPLFISAIYGLLIAIAFALPPLARARTVPAAGLFRAIVEGNARIDRRSAFW
;
A
#
# COMPACT_ATOMS: atom_id res chain seq x y z
N LEU A 1 -13.54 29.93 7.58
CA LEU A 1 -13.70 30.75 8.78
C LEU A 1 -13.58 29.83 9.99
N GLY A 2 -12.43 29.70 10.60
CA GLY A 2 -12.20 28.87 11.78
C GLY A 2 -10.98 27.98 11.63
N GLU A 3 -9.80 28.56 11.53
CA GLU A 3 -8.56 27.81 11.68
C GLU A 3 -8.14 27.90 13.14
N GLY A 4 -8.18 26.76 13.81
CA GLY A 4 -7.67 26.62 15.17
C GLY A 4 -8.74 26.72 16.26
N PHE A 5 -8.48 26.07 17.37
CA PHE A 5 -9.22 26.22 18.62
C PHE A 5 -9.02 27.66 19.15
N THR A 6 -9.84 28.59 18.68
CA THR A 6 -9.90 29.92 19.27
C THR A 6 -10.71 29.83 20.56
N LEU A 7 -10.03 29.96 21.69
CA LEU A 7 -10.66 30.09 23.00
C LEU A 7 -11.28 31.48 23.12
N GLY A 8 -12.45 31.68 22.51
CA GLY A 8 -13.19 32.93 22.64
C GLY A 8 -14.11 33.22 21.45
N PRO A 9 -15.09 34.10 21.62
CA PRO A 9 -15.98 34.53 20.54
C PRO A 9 -15.21 35.28 19.46
N VAL A 10 -15.44 34.95 18.19
CA VAL A 10 -14.87 35.65 17.04
C VAL A 10 -15.73 36.88 16.73
N ALA A 11 -15.13 38.07 16.76
CA ALA A 11 -15.76 39.31 16.31
C ALA A 11 -15.23 39.69 14.92
N ILE A 12 -16.11 40.02 14.01
CA ILE A 12 -15.77 40.50 12.67
C ILE A 12 -16.05 42.02 12.65
N ILE A 13 -15.03 42.81 12.40
CA ILE A 13 -15.14 44.27 12.32
C ILE A 13 -14.64 44.77 10.97
N ASN A 14 -15.09 45.98 10.58
CA ASN A 14 -14.56 46.62 9.38
C ASN A 14 -13.11 47.06 9.61
N MET A 15 -12.25 46.90 8.61
CA MET A 15 -10.85 47.31 8.62
C MET A 15 -10.71 48.81 8.95
N ALA A 16 -11.64 49.66 8.48
CA ALA A 16 -11.66 51.09 8.75
C ALA A 16 -11.93 51.44 10.22
N SER A 17 -12.61 50.57 10.97
CA SER A 17 -12.89 50.72 12.39
C SER A 17 -11.84 50.12 13.30
N LEU A 18 -10.81 49.47 12.75
CA LEU A 18 -9.77 48.81 13.52
C LEU A 18 -8.97 49.78 14.39
N PRO A 19 -8.60 51.02 13.94
CA PRO A 19 -7.90 52.00 14.76
C PRO A 19 -8.72 52.44 16.01
N ASP A 20 -10.05 52.52 15.86
CA ASP A 20 -10.96 52.96 16.94
C ASP A 20 -11.04 51.93 18.08
N THR A 21 -10.73 50.68 17.79
CA THR A 21 -10.71 49.60 18.80
C THR A 21 -9.52 49.60 19.71
N ALA A 22 -8.47 50.35 19.38
CA ALA A 22 -7.19 50.38 20.05
C ALA A 22 -6.54 49.00 20.28
N LEU A 23 -6.92 47.98 19.49
CA LEU A 23 -6.37 46.63 19.56
C LEU A 23 -4.96 46.53 19.02
N ILE A 24 -4.59 47.38 18.05
CA ILE A 24 -3.26 47.44 17.46
C ILE A 24 -2.52 48.61 18.09
N GLN A 25 -1.62 48.30 19.00
CA GLN A 25 -0.72 49.27 19.68
C GLN A 25 0.74 48.93 19.34
N PRO A 26 1.68 49.89 19.53
CA PRO A 26 3.11 49.59 19.41
C PRO A 26 3.47 48.37 20.27
N GLY A 27 3.97 47.29 19.66
CA GLY A 27 4.31 46.05 20.35
C GLY A 27 3.22 44.98 20.36
N SER A 28 2.01 45.26 19.82
CA SER A 28 0.99 44.21 19.63
C SER A 28 1.42 43.21 18.58
N MET A 29 1.30 41.93 18.89
CA MET A 29 1.49 40.85 17.92
C MET A 29 0.12 40.59 17.21
N TYR A 30 0.11 40.75 15.91
CA TYR A 30 -1.05 40.45 15.09
C TYR A 30 -0.62 39.70 13.82
N GLU A 31 -1.48 38.87 13.29
CA GLU A 31 -1.27 38.15 12.05
C GLU A 31 -2.12 38.79 10.95
N ALA A 32 -1.46 39.31 9.91
CA ALA A 32 -2.14 39.87 8.76
C ALA A 32 -2.19 38.84 7.62
N LYS A 33 -3.41 38.46 7.18
CA LYS A 33 -3.62 37.53 6.08
C LYS A 33 -4.08 38.26 4.82
N TYR A 34 -3.27 38.21 3.78
CA TYR A 34 -3.59 38.78 2.48
C TYR A 34 -3.95 37.66 1.50
N ARG A 35 -4.98 37.89 0.67
CA ARG A 35 -5.36 36.97 -0.42
C ARG A 35 -5.08 37.63 -1.74
N ILE A 36 -4.28 36.98 -2.56
CA ILE A 36 -3.94 37.43 -3.91
C ILE A 36 -4.67 36.50 -4.89
N LYS A 37 -5.48 37.07 -5.78
CA LYS A 37 -6.13 36.35 -6.86
C LYS A 37 -5.22 36.38 -8.08
N LEU A 38 -4.73 35.23 -8.46
CA LEU A 38 -3.91 35.05 -9.66
C LEU A 38 -4.80 34.88 -10.91
N SER A 39 -4.27 35.19 -12.07
CA SER A 39 -4.89 34.91 -13.35
C SER A 39 -4.88 33.40 -13.62
N ALA A 40 -5.81 32.92 -14.47
CA ALA A 40 -5.97 31.47 -14.72
C ALA A 40 -4.73 30.77 -15.28
N ASN A 41 -3.81 31.54 -15.89
CA ASN A 41 -2.59 31.02 -16.52
C ASN A 41 -1.33 31.18 -15.66
N GLU A 42 -1.44 31.74 -14.45
CA GLU A 42 -0.30 31.95 -13.57
C GLU A 42 -0.16 30.79 -12.58
N ASP A 43 1.07 30.27 -12.49
CA ASP A 43 1.40 29.24 -11.52
C ASP A 43 1.66 29.86 -10.14
N ALA A 44 0.86 29.50 -9.17
CA ALA A 44 0.95 29.99 -7.79
C ALA A 44 2.33 29.73 -7.16
N ALA A 45 2.95 28.59 -7.48
CA ALA A 45 4.27 28.25 -6.97
C ALA A 45 5.38 29.14 -7.57
N ALA A 46 5.25 29.52 -8.83
CA ALA A 46 6.19 30.44 -9.48
C ALA A 46 6.07 31.85 -8.91
N VAL A 47 4.84 32.32 -8.69
CA VAL A 47 4.60 33.65 -8.06
C VAL A 47 5.10 33.67 -6.62
N ALA A 48 4.86 32.62 -5.84
CA ALA A 48 5.38 32.51 -4.47
C ALA A 48 6.91 32.63 -4.44
N LYS A 49 7.62 31.88 -5.28
CA LYS A 49 9.08 31.96 -5.42
C LYS A 49 9.58 33.36 -5.80
N THR A 50 8.86 34.03 -6.68
CA THR A 50 9.21 35.39 -7.09
C THR A 50 9.06 36.39 -5.95
N LEU A 51 7.96 36.26 -5.19
CA LEU A 51 7.74 37.10 -3.99
C LEU A 51 8.78 36.87 -2.91
N GLU A 52 9.13 35.63 -2.61
CA GLU A 52 10.20 35.28 -1.65
C GLU A 52 11.56 35.84 -2.11
N ALA A 53 11.86 35.78 -3.41
CA ALA A 53 13.10 36.28 -3.96
C ALA A 53 13.17 37.84 -3.95
N GLN A 54 12.04 38.51 -4.16
CA GLN A 54 11.98 39.98 -4.13
C GLN A 54 11.98 40.56 -2.70
N PHE A 55 11.42 39.82 -1.75
CA PHE A 55 11.26 40.28 -0.37
C PHE A 55 11.76 39.26 0.66
N PRO A 56 13.06 38.92 0.67
CA PRO A 56 13.60 37.86 1.52
C PRO A 56 13.52 38.14 3.01
N SER A 57 13.41 39.43 3.40
CA SER A 57 13.31 39.85 4.80
C SER A 57 11.87 40.00 5.31
N ALA A 58 10.88 39.78 4.46
CA ALA A 58 9.47 40.02 4.83
C ALA A 58 8.91 38.96 5.77
N GLY A 59 9.51 37.76 5.83
CA GLY A 59 9.08 36.68 6.73
C GLY A 59 7.65 36.20 6.47
N TRP A 60 7.17 36.30 5.21
CA TRP A 60 5.82 35.88 4.84
C TRP A 60 5.71 34.36 4.82
N ASP A 61 4.66 33.84 5.42
CA ASP A 61 4.23 32.46 5.22
C ASP A 61 3.27 32.42 4.02
N ILE A 62 3.81 32.03 2.86
CA ILE A 62 3.05 32.01 1.60
C ILE A 62 2.35 30.65 1.49
N THR A 63 1.02 30.70 1.55
CA THR A 63 0.16 29.52 1.45
C THR A 63 -0.57 29.54 0.12
N ASP A 64 -0.40 28.54 -0.68
CA ASP A 64 -1.11 28.35 -1.94
C ASP A 64 -2.17 27.22 -1.83
N ARG A 65 -2.86 26.95 -2.94
CA ARG A 65 -3.86 25.88 -3.00
C ARG A 65 -3.27 24.49 -2.74
N SER A 66 -1.99 24.28 -3.01
CA SER A 66 -1.29 23.01 -2.79
C SER A 66 -0.81 22.88 -1.33
N ASN A 67 -0.65 24.00 -0.62
CA ASN A 67 -0.12 24.07 0.74
C ASN A 67 -1.10 24.76 1.71
N GLY A 68 -2.40 24.79 1.38
CA GLY A 68 -3.44 25.55 2.09
C GLY A 68 -3.70 25.15 3.53
N ALA A 69 -3.14 24.02 3.99
CA ALA A 69 -3.29 23.54 5.35
C ALA A 69 -2.02 22.77 5.79
N PRO A 70 -0.95 23.45 6.25
CA PRO A 70 0.32 22.81 6.60
C PRO A 70 0.18 21.73 7.68
N GLY A 71 -0.75 21.89 8.61
CA GLY A 71 -1.06 20.89 9.64
C GLY A 71 -1.67 19.61 9.05
N THR A 72 -2.63 19.77 8.16
CA THR A 72 -3.29 18.65 7.48
C THR A 72 -2.33 17.90 6.57
N ARG A 73 -1.44 18.60 5.88
CA ARG A 73 -0.42 17.98 5.04
C ARG A 73 0.53 17.11 5.85
N ARG A 74 1.06 17.61 6.97
CA ARG A 74 1.93 16.82 7.87
C ARG A 74 1.20 15.61 8.44
N PHE A 75 -0.08 15.76 8.73
CA PHE A 75 -0.91 14.63 9.19
C PHE A 75 -1.05 13.57 8.08
N ILE A 76 -1.37 13.98 6.85
CA ILE A 76 -1.49 13.08 5.69
C ILE A 76 -0.15 12.39 5.39
N GLU A 77 0.96 13.12 5.42
CA GLU A 77 2.30 12.56 5.21
C GLU A 77 2.65 11.50 6.28
N ARG A 78 2.38 11.78 7.55
CA ARG A 78 2.59 10.81 8.65
C ARG A 78 1.68 9.60 8.52
N MET A 79 0.41 9.80 8.17
CA MET A 79 -0.52 8.70 7.90
C MET A 79 -0.05 7.86 6.71
N GLY A 80 0.44 8.49 5.65
CA GLY A 80 1.02 7.80 4.50
C GLY A 80 2.22 6.93 4.88
N GLN A 81 3.13 7.45 5.68
CA GLN A 81 4.29 6.70 6.20
C GLN A 81 3.85 5.51 7.07
N PHE A 82 2.89 5.73 7.97
CA PHE A 82 2.35 4.66 8.81
C PHE A 82 1.69 3.55 7.97
N LEU A 83 0.84 3.93 7.01
CA LEU A 83 0.19 2.98 6.09
C LEU A 83 1.22 2.23 5.24
N THR A 84 2.31 2.87 4.84
CA THR A 84 3.41 2.21 4.11
C THR A 84 4.08 1.14 4.97
N LEU A 85 4.36 1.42 6.24
CA LEU A 85 4.94 0.44 7.17
C LEU A 85 4.00 -0.74 7.41
N VAL A 86 2.70 -0.47 7.62
CA VAL A 86 1.67 -1.52 7.77
C VAL A 86 1.58 -2.36 6.50
N GLY A 87 1.58 -1.71 5.33
CA GLY A 87 1.57 -2.39 4.03
C GLY A 87 2.80 -3.29 3.83
N LEU A 88 3.99 -2.80 4.19
CA LEU A 88 5.22 -3.58 4.10
C LEU A 88 5.16 -4.82 5.03
N ALA A 89 4.71 -4.65 6.26
CA ALA A 89 4.53 -5.76 7.19
C ALA A 89 3.52 -6.79 6.65
N ALA A 90 2.39 -6.34 6.13
CA ALA A 90 1.40 -7.20 5.50
C ALA A 90 1.97 -7.97 4.30
N LEU A 91 2.81 -7.33 3.47
CA LEU A 91 3.49 -7.98 2.34
C LEU A 91 4.44 -9.09 2.80
N VAL A 92 5.18 -8.89 3.89
CA VAL A 92 6.09 -9.93 4.44
C VAL A 92 5.26 -11.12 4.94
N ILE A 93 4.19 -10.87 5.69
CA ILE A 93 3.30 -11.93 6.19
C ILE A 93 2.66 -12.70 5.03
N ALA A 94 2.15 -11.99 4.02
CA ALA A 94 1.60 -12.60 2.82
C ALA A 94 2.65 -13.44 2.07
N GLY A 95 3.88 -12.95 1.96
CA GLY A 95 4.99 -13.68 1.36
C GLY A 95 5.29 -15.01 2.05
N ILE A 96 5.33 -15.00 3.40
CA ILE A 96 5.48 -16.23 4.19
C ILE A 96 4.32 -17.19 3.92
N GLY A 97 3.09 -16.67 3.84
CA GLY A 97 1.91 -17.45 3.48
C GLY A 97 2.04 -18.11 2.11
N VAL A 98 2.50 -17.36 1.10
CA VAL A 98 2.78 -17.89 -0.24
C VAL A 98 3.84 -19.00 -0.19
N GLY A 99 4.96 -18.77 0.52
CA GLY A 99 6.03 -19.76 0.65
C GLY A 99 5.54 -21.06 1.29
N ASN A 100 4.73 -20.97 2.35
CA ASN A 100 4.13 -22.13 3.02
C ASN A 100 3.12 -22.84 2.12
N GLY A 101 2.25 -22.10 1.44
CA GLY A 101 1.27 -22.65 0.49
C GLY A 101 1.94 -23.39 -0.66
N VAL A 102 2.96 -22.79 -1.27
CA VAL A 102 3.74 -23.43 -2.34
C VAL A 102 4.46 -24.68 -1.83
N SER A 103 5.05 -24.61 -0.63
CA SER A 103 5.72 -25.78 -0.01
C SER A 103 4.75 -26.94 0.19
N SER A 104 3.56 -26.66 0.73
CA SER A 104 2.50 -27.65 0.95
C SER A 104 1.98 -28.23 -0.37
N TYR A 105 1.76 -27.37 -1.37
CA TYR A 105 1.34 -27.79 -2.71
C TYR A 105 2.39 -28.71 -3.36
N LEU A 106 3.67 -28.34 -3.34
CA LEU A 106 4.74 -29.18 -3.90
C LEU A 106 4.91 -30.48 -3.12
N ALA A 107 4.70 -30.47 -1.79
CA ALA A 107 4.71 -31.68 -0.98
C ALA A 107 3.60 -32.67 -1.41
N SER A 108 2.39 -32.18 -1.69
CA SER A 108 1.28 -33.02 -2.19
C SER A 108 1.53 -33.56 -3.59
N LYS A 109 2.37 -32.88 -4.40
CA LYS A 109 2.72 -33.27 -5.78
C LYS A 109 4.01 -34.07 -5.90
N ARG A 110 4.65 -34.44 -4.78
CA ARG A 110 5.93 -35.18 -4.80
C ARG A 110 5.86 -36.48 -5.61
N ALA A 111 4.80 -37.26 -5.49
CA ALA A 111 4.62 -38.49 -6.24
C ALA A 111 4.54 -38.21 -7.76
N SER A 112 3.76 -37.21 -8.17
CA SER A 112 3.66 -36.80 -9.58
C SER A 112 5.00 -36.28 -10.13
N ILE A 113 5.74 -35.50 -9.35
CA ILE A 113 7.09 -35.01 -9.71
C ILE A 113 8.05 -36.18 -9.90
N ALA A 114 8.02 -37.17 -9.01
CA ALA A 114 8.89 -38.32 -9.09
C ALA A 114 8.52 -39.22 -10.29
N THR A 115 7.22 -39.41 -10.59
CA THR A 115 6.77 -40.11 -11.80
C THR A 115 7.27 -39.41 -13.06
N LEU A 116 7.13 -38.08 -13.16
CA LEU A 116 7.67 -37.31 -14.28
C LEU A 116 9.18 -37.47 -14.46
N LYS A 117 9.94 -37.57 -13.37
CA LYS A 117 11.39 -37.80 -13.43
C LYS A 117 11.71 -39.21 -13.92
N VAL A 118 10.98 -40.23 -13.50
CA VAL A 118 11.15 -41.61 -13.95
C VAL A 118 10.83 -41.76 -15.44
N THR A 119 9.82 -41.01 -15.93
CA THR A 119 9.47 -40.99 -17.38
C THR A 119 10.45 -40.13 -18.22
N GLY A 120 11.51 -39.58 -17.62
CA GLY A 120 12.58 -38.88 -18.33
C GLY A 120 12.41 -37.35 -18.42
N ALA A 121 11.42 -36.76 -17.69
CA ALA A 121 11.29 -35.32 -17.69
C ALA A 121 12.48 -34.64 -16.99
N ASP A 122 13.08 -33.67 -17.68
CA ASP A 122 14.15 -32.85 -17.10
C ASP A 122 13.68 -31.98 -15.94
N SER A 123 14.54 -31.81 -14.95
CA SER A 123 14.27 -30.97 -13.77
C SER A 123 13.92 -29.52 -14.11
N GLY A 124 14.43 -29.00 -15.25
CA GLY A 124 14.10 -27.67 -15.76
C GLY A 124 12.65 -27.60 -16.28
N THR A 125 12.21 -28.62 -16.98
CA THR A 125 10.82 -28.72 -17.48
C THR A 125 9.83 -28.82 -16.33
N ILE A 126 10.10 -29.64 -15.33
CA ILE A 126 9.28 -29.75 -14.12
C ILE A 126 9.19 -28.40 -13.41
N PHE A 127 10.31 -27.71 -13.24
CA PHE A 127 10.33 -26.38 -12.63
C PHE A 127 9.46 -25.38 -13.40
N ARG A 128 9.56 -25.34 -14.73
CA ARG A 128 8.78 -24.43 -15.58
C ARG A 128 7.28 -24.68 -15.45
N ILE A 129 6.86 -25.93 -15.45
CA ILE A 129 5.45 -26.32 -15.32
C ILE A 129 4.89 -25.83 -13.99
N TYR A 130 5.54 -26.16 -12.87
CA TYR A 130 5.05 -25.76 -11.56
C TYR A 130 5.18 -24.27 -11.31
N MET A 131 6.24 -23.61 -11.83
CA MET A 131 6.37 -22.16 -11.77
C MET A 131 5.25 -21.45 -12.52
N LEU A 132 4.89 -21.93 -13.70
CA LEU A 132 3.78 -21.36 -14.49
C LEU A 132 2.43 -21.52 -13.77
N GLN A 133 2.19 -22.67 -13.14
CA GLN A 133 0.98 -22.88 -12.34
C GLN A 133 0.91 -21.95 -11.14
N ILE A 134 2.00 -21.81 -10.39
CA ILE A 134 2.09 -20.89 -9.24
C ILE A 134 1.87 -19.45 -9.71
N LEU A 135 2.49 -19.06 -10.82
CA LEU A 135 2.35 -17.72 -11.38
C LEU A 135 0.92 -17.43 -11.84
N ALA A 136 0.23 -18.40 -12.44
CA ALA A 136 -1.17 -18.26 -12.86
C ALA A 136 -2.09 -18.04 -11.64
N VAL A 137 -1.90 -18.82 -10.58
CA VAL A 137 -2.64 -18.65 -9.32
C VAL A 137 -2.32 -17.30 -8.67
N ALA A 138 -1.05 -16.92 -8.64
CA ALA A 138 -0.62 -15.63 -8.10
C ALA A 138 -1.22 -14.45 -8.89
N ALA A 139 -1.25 -14.53 -10.22
CA ALA A 139 -1.87 -13.50 -11.06
C ALA A 139 -3.37 -13.38 -10.77
N GLY A 140 -4.08 -14.50 -10.63
CA GLY A 140 -5.50 -14.52 -10.24
C GLY A 140 -5.72 -13.87 -8.85
N ALA A 141 -4.87 -14.21 -7.89
CA ALA A 141 -4.93 -13.63 -6.55
C ALA A 141 -4.63 -12.12 -6.55
N VAL A 142 -3.67 -11.67 -7.35
CA VAL A 142 -3.35 -10.24 -7.53
C VAL A 142 -4.54 -9.50 -8.14
N ILE A 143 -5.17 -10.04 -9.18
CA ILE A 143 -6.37 -9.43 -9.80
C ILE A 143 -7.50 -9.31 -8.78
N ALA A 144 -7.78 -10.38 -8.03
CA ALA A 144 -8.80 -10.36 -6.99
C ALA A 144 -8.48 -9.35 -5.88
N GLY A 145 -7.21 -9.30 -5.43
CA GLY A 145 -6.75 -8.33 -4.43
C GLY A 145 -6.87 -6.87 -4.91
N LEU A 146 -6.54 -6.60 -6.18
CA LEU A 146 -6.69 -5.27 -6.77
C LEU A 146 -8.17 -4.87 -6.90
N ALA A 147 -9.05 -5.80 -7.26
CA ALA A 147 -10.48 -5.56 -7.33
C ALA A 147 -11.04 -5.18 -5.95
N VAL A 148 -10.73 -5.94 -4.91
CA VAL A 148 -11.13 -5.65 -3.53
C VAL A 148 -10.51 -4.32 -3.06
N GLY A 149 -9.21 -4.13 -3.29
CA GLY A 149 -8.49 -2.92 -2.88
C GLY A 149 -9.00 -1.64 -3.54
N SER A 150 -9.42 -1.71 -4.81
CA SER A 150 -9.98 -0.55 -5.53
C SER A 150 -11.38 -0.16 -5.07
N VAL A 151 -12.16 -1.11 -4.56
CA VAL A 151 -13.52 -0.88 -4.06
C VAL A 151 -13.52 -0.36 -2.61
N MET A 152 -12.52 -0.75 -1.80
CA MET A 152 -12.45 -0.42 -0.37
C MET A 152 -12.57 1.07 -0.05
N PRO A 153 -11.88 2.01 -0.73
CA PRO A 153 -12.02 3.43 -0.44
C PRO A 153 -13.45 3.94 -0.63
N SER A 154 -14.16 3.43 -1.64
CA SER A 154 -15.55 3.80 -1.90
C SER A 154 -16.51 3.26 -0.84
N VAL A 155 -16.29 2.03 -0.37
CA VAL A 155 -17.07 1.43 0.72
C VAL A 155 -16.85 2.20 2.03
N ILE A 156 -15.61 2.53 2.36
CA ILE A 156 -15.28 3.34 3.55
C ILE A 156 -15.94 4.73 3.44
N GLY A 157 -15.88 5.34 2.27
CA GLY A 157 -16.52 6.64 2.04
C GLY A 157 -18.04 6.61 2.19
N TRP A 158 -18.67 5.52 1.78
CA TRP A 158 -20.12 5.35 1.95
C TRP A 158 -20.52 5.14 3.42
N VAL A 159 -19.73 4.38 4.17
CA VAL A 159 -20.00 4.10 5.60
C VAL A 159 -19.63 5.29 6.49
N ALA A 160 -18.57 6.02 6.17
CA ALA A 160 -18.01 7.10 6.98
C ALA A 160 -18.33 8.50 6.39
N GLY A 161 -19.23 8.59 5.42
CA GLY A 161 -19.49 9.82 4.64
C GLY A 161 -19.90 11.02 5.48
N ASP A 162 -20.57 10.82 6.61
CA ASP A 162 -21.00 11.89 7.52
C ASP A 162 -19.87 12.40 8.44
N ILE A 163 -18.76 11.66 8.55
CA ILE A 163 -17.64 11.97 9.45
C ILE A 163 -16.46 12.56 8.68
N LEU A 164 -16.33 12.25 7.38
CA LEU A 164 -15.22 12.68 6.55
C LEU A 164 -15.50 14.04 5.89
N PRO A 165 -14.62 15.03 6.04
CA PRO A 165 -14.78 16.36 5.44
C PRO A 165 -14.63 16.37 3.90
N VAL A 166 -14.25 15.24 3.31
CA VAL A 166 -14.09 15.06 1.87
C VAL A 166 -14.81 13.79 1.45
N ALA A 167 -15.81 13.90 0.60
CA ALA A 167 -16.47 12.75 0.00
C ALA A 167 -15.46 12.02 -0.92
N PRO A 168 -15.09 10.77 -0.65
CA PRO A 168 -14.21 10.02 -1.55
C PRO A 168 -15.00 9.71 -2.83
N GLY A 169 -14.68 10.43 -3.90
CA GLY A 169 -15.17 10.09 -5.23
C GLY A 169 -14.57 8.77 -5.70
N PHE A 170 -15.30 8.02 -6.51
CA PHE A 170 -14.79 6.81 -7.16
C PHE A 170 -13.77 7.21 -8.23
N ASN A 171 -12.53 7.40 -7.84
CA ASN A 171 -11.42 7.70 -8.73
C ASN A 171 -10.49 6.50 -8.80
N LEU A 172 -10.56 5.77 -9.91
CA LEU A 172 -9.57 4.73 -10.23
C LEU A 172 -8.23 5.40 -10.58
N HIS A 173 -7.24 5.16 -9.75
CA HIS A 173 -5.88 5.61 -10.00
C HIS A 173 -5.07 4.45 -10.61
N PRO A 174 -4.90 4.39 -11.94
CA PRO A 174 -4.30 3.22 -12.60
C PRO A 174 -2.83 3.02 -12.21
N MET A 175 -2.09 4.10 -11.95
CA MET A 175 -0.66 4.01 -11.63
C MET A 175 -0.38 3.31 -10.29
N PRO A 176 -1.01 3.64 -9.15
CA PRO A 176 -0.89 2.87 -7.92
C PRO A 176 -1.32 1.41 -8.04
N LEU A 177 -2.39 1.13 -8.79
CA LEU A 177 -2.87 -0.23 -9.02
C LEU A 177 -1.84 -1.06 -9.79
N PHE A 178 -1.24 -0.50 -10.83
CA PHE A 178 -0.20 -1.15 -11.62
C PHE A 178 1.05 -1.45 -10.78
N ILE A 179 1.50 -0.47 -10.00
CA ILE A 179 2.63 -0.64 -9.08
C ILE A 179 2.34 -1.75 -8.06
N SER A 180 1.13 -1.76 -7.47
CA SER A 180 0.72 -2.80 -6.51
C SER A 180 0.66 -4.18 -7.14
N ALA A 181 0.22 -4.30 -8.41
CA ALA A 181 0.25 -5.54 -9.16
C ALA A 181 1.67 -6.09 -9.32
N ILE A 182 2.61 -5.22 -9.70
CA ILE A 182 4.01 -5.59 -9.84
C ILE A 182 4.60 -6.08 -8.51
N TYR A 183 4.38 -5.34 -7.42
CA TYR A 183 4.85 -5.74 -6.10
C TYR A 183 4.26 -7.07 -5.65
N GLY A 184 2.95 -7.28 -5.83
CA GLY A 184 2.28 -8.54 -5.50
C GLY A 184 2.88 -9.73 -6.26
N LEU A 185 3.13 -9.55 -7.55
CA LEU A 185 3.72 -10.60 -8.40
C LEU A 185 5.17 -10.88 -8.04
N LEU A 186 5.97 -9.83 -7.81
CA LEU A 186 7.39 -9.98 -7.39
C LEU A 186 7.51 -10.72 -6.06
N ILE A 187 6.66 -10.42 -5.09
CA ILE A 187 6.65 -11.11 -3.80
C ILE A 187 6.22 -12.56 -3.97
N ALA A 188 5.18 -12.82 -4.76
CA ALA A 188 4.76 -14.19 -5.03
C ALA A 188 5.92 -15.01 -5.65
N ILE A 189 6.65 -14.45 -6.61
CA ILE A 189 7.82 -15.10 -7.22
C ILE A 189 8.94 -15.30 -6.18
N ALA A 190 9.29 -14.24 -5.45
CA ALA A 190 10.39 -14.28 -4.48
C ALA A 190 10.20 -15.37 -3.42
N PHE A 191 8.99 -15.49 -2.88
CA PHE A 191 8.67 -16.49 -1.84
C PHE A 191 8.35 -17.88 -2.40
N ALA A 192 7.97 -18.00 -3.69
CA ALA A 192 7.78 -19.29 -4.35
C ALA A 192 9.11 -19.95 -4.79
N LEU A 193 10.13 -19.14 -5.09
CA LEU A 193 11.43 -19.66 -5.57
C LEU A 193 12.13 -20.64 -4.61
N PRO A 194 12.26 -20.38 -3.29
CA PRO A 194 12.94 -21.29 -2.39
C PRO A 194 12.31 -22.69 -2.29
N PRO A 195 10.98 -22.84 -2.09
CA PRO A 195 10.36 -24.16 -2.06
C PRO A 195 10.44 -24.86 -3.44
N LEU A 196 10.33 -24.11 -4.53
CA LEU A 196 10.40 -24.65 -5.87
C LEU A 196 11.82 -25.13 -6.22
N ALA A 197 12.86 -24.42 -5.77
CA ALA A 197 14.24 -24.84 -5.90
C ALA A 197 14.51 -26.16 -5.15
N ARG A 198 13.95 -26.32 -3.95
CA ARG A 198 14.03 -27.54 -3.17
C ARG A 198 13.32 -28.74 -3.85
N ALA A 199 12.23 -28.48 -4.59
CA ALA A 199 11.53 -29.53 -5.33
C ALA A 199 12.37 -30.12 -6.47
N ARG A 200 13.34 -29.38 -7.02
CA ARG A 200 14.29 -29.89 -8.02
C ARG A 200 15.19 -31.00 -7.49
N THR A 201 15.55 -30.98 -6.21
CA THR A 201 16.47 -31.90 -5.59
C THR A 201 15.81 -33.16 -5.07
N VAL A 202 14.48 -33.34 -5.27
CA VAL A 202 13.76 -34.56 -4.87
C VAL A 202 14.32 -35.74 -5.68
N PRO A 203 14.96 -36.74 -5.01
CA PRO A 203 15.50 -37.90 -5.71
C PRO A 203 14.35 -38.81 -6.19
N ALA A 204 14.51 -39.38 -7.40
CA ALA A 204 13.53 -40.33 -7.95
C ALA A 204 13.33 -41.57 -7.04
N ALA A 205 14.37 -41.96 -6.31
CA ALA A 205 14.33 -43.06 -5.32
C ALA A 205 13.40 -42.83 -4.13
N GLY A 206 12.94 -41.57 -3.88
CA GLY A 206 11.98 -41.26 -2.83
C GLY A 206 10.61 -41.91 -3.01
N LEU A 207 10.22 -42.25 -4.25
CA LEU A 207 8.99 -42.99 -4.53
C LEU A 207 8.99 -44.42 -3.92
N PHE A 208 10.09 -45.12 -4.03
CA PHE A 208 10.19 -46.48 -3.51
C PHE A 208 10.13 -46.53 -2.00
N ARG A 209 10.70 -45.53 -1.31
CA ARG A 209 10.60 -45.40 0.15
C ARG A 209 9.20 -45.10 0.63
N ALA A 210 8.48 -44.20 -0.05
CA ALA A 210 7.13 -43.83 0.32
C ALA A 210 6.14 -45.01 0.16
N ILE A 211 6.33 -45.86 -0.84
CA ILE A 211 5.52 -47.07 -1.05
C ILE A 211 5.80 -48.09 0.06
N VAL A 212 7.05 -48.30 0.43
CA VAL A 212 7.44 -49.25 1.49
C VAL A 212 6.98 -48.78 2.88
N GLU A 213 7.12 -47.49 3.19
CA GLU A 213 6.66 -46.91 4.47
C GLU A 213 5.12 -46.85 4.54
N GLY A 214 4.43 -46.61 3.44
CA GLY A 214 2.96 -46.64 3.35
C GLY A 214 2.40 -48.01 3.66
N ASN A 215 2.99 -49.08 3.14
CA ASN A 215 2.61 -50.46 3.46
C ASN A 215 2.92 -50.84 4.91
N ALA A 216 4.08 -50.40 5.44
CA ALA A 216 4.44 -50.70 6.84
C ALA A 216 3.52 -50.01 7.86
N ARG A 217 2.93 -48.87 7.54
CA ARG A 217 1.95 -48.20 8.42
C ARG A 217 0.58 -48.85 8.41
N ILE A 218 0.16 -49.40 7.26
CA ILE A 218 -1.11 -50.13 7.15
C ILE A 218 -1.02 -51.44 7.95
N ASP A 219 0.10 -52.14 7.84
CA ASP A 219 0.30 -53.43 8.51
C ASP A 219 0.36 -53.31 10.05
N ARG A 220 0.95 -52.22 10.60
CA ARG A 220 0.95 -51.95 12.04
C ARG A 220 -0.41 -51.60 12.62
N ARG A 221 -1.36 -51.07 11.81
CA ARG A 221 -2.73 -50.78 12.28
C ARG A 221 -3.63 -52.02 12.22
N SER A 222 -3.36 -52.97 11.34
CA SER A 222 -4.11 -54.25 11.24
C SER A 222 -3.65 -55.27 12.30
N ALA A 223 -2.50 -55.12 12.91
CA ALA A 223 -2.01 -56.04 13.94
C ALA A 223 -2.51 -55.72 15.38
N PHE A 224 -3.38 -54.71 15.52
CA PHE A 224 -3.93 -54.31 16.84
C PHE A 224 -5.45 -54.57 17.00
N TRP A 225 -6.04 -55.43 16.10
CA TRP A 225 -7.42 -55.90 16.21
C TRP A 225 -7.48 -57.41 16.18
#